data_086c5994dd70d7b3ccdf5e80fca53e19
#
_entry.id   086c5994dd70d7b3ccdf5e80fca53e19
#
_cell.length_a   1.000
_cell.length_b   1.000
_cell.length_c   1.000
_cell.angle_alpha   90.00
_cell.angle_beta   90.00
_cell.angle_gamma   90.00
#
_symmetry.space_group_name_H-M   'P 1'
#
loop_
_entity.id
_entity.type
_entity.pdbx_description
1 polymer ?
#
loop_
_entity_poly.entity_id
_entity_poly.type
_entity_poly.pdbx_seq_one_letter_code
_entity_poly.pdbx_strand_id
1 'polypeptide(L)'
;GVWLRPRYYKRGNENLFEGSKREAKNVRTNVGVCDVTTLGKIDIKGPDAAELLNRVYTNAWLKLPVGKARYGVMLREDGIVMDDGTTTRISENHYHMTTTTAQAANVLSHLEYYLQLVWPELNVNVVSTTEQWAGAAIAGPKSRDLLQKLFPNSDVSNEGLPFMGYMEGDLFGVKARIYRISFSGELAYEVNVESDYGNFMWEKIIEVGEEFNIQPYGTEALSTLRIEMGHVAGSELDGRTIPFDNALEGLVSKKKDFIGKRSLQRSAFTAEAVSYTHLRAHETVGN
;
A
#
# COMPACT_ATOMS: atom_id res chain seq x y z
N GLY A 1 -9.40 0.68 -15.95
CA GLY A 1 -8.11 1.38 -15.96
C GLY A 1 -7.29 0.99 -17.17
N VAL A 2 -6.28 1.78 -17.46
CA VAL A 2 -5.36 1.58 -18.60
C VAL A 2 -4.27 0.53 -18.34
N TRP A 3 -4.12 0.12 -17.07
CA TRP A 3 -3.07 -0.79 -16.66
C TRP A 3 -3.50 -2.25 -16.78
N LEU A 4 -2.64 -3.06 -17.38
CA LEU A 4 -2.76 -4.52 -17.41
C LEU A 4 -1.79 -5.11 -16.39
N ARG A 5 -2.30 -5.96 -15.50
CA ARG A 5 -1.49 -6.69 -14.53
C ARG A 5 -1.68 -8.20 -14.73
N PRO A 6 -0.62 -9.01 -14.65
CA PRO A 6 -0.76 -10.46 -14.77
C PRO A 6 -1.61 -10.99 -13.62
N ARG A 7 -2.59 -11.83 -13.93
CA ARG A 7 -3.37 -12.56 -12.92
C ARG A 7 -2.53 -13.64 -12.26
N TYR A 8 -1.72 -14.33 -13.06
CA TYR A 8 -0.74 -15.33 -12.64
C TYR A 8 0.32 -15.50 -13.73
N TYR A 9 1.45 -16.08 -13.38
CA TYR A 9 2.55 -16.40 -14.29
C TYR A 9 2.51 -17.89 -14.61
N LYS A 10 1.89 -18.24 -15.74
CA LYS A 10 1.67 -19.62 -16.17
C LYS A 10 2.97 -20.40 -16.38
N ARG A 11 3.05 -21.63 -15.89
CA ARG A 11 4.12 -22.59 -16.17
C ARG A 11 3.51 -23.83 -16.80
N GLY A 12 4.06 -24.25 -17.93
CA GLY A 12 3.57 -25.43 -18.66
C GLY A 12 2.05 -25.35 -18.92
N ASN A 13 1.32 -26.37 -18.49
CA ASN A 13 -0.14 -26.49 -18.68
C ASN A 13 -0.97 -26.05 -17.47
N GLU A 14 -0.37 -25.38 -16.48
CA GLU A 14 -1.09 -24.90 -15.30
C GLU A 14 -2.31 -24.06 -15.68
N ASN A 15 -3.42 -24.27 -14.99
CA ASN A 15 -4.55 -23.38 -14.99
C ASN A 15 -4.36 -22.26 -13.97
N LEU A 16 -5.31 -21.32 -13.91
CA LEU A 16 -5.26 -20.17 -12.99
C LEU A 16 -5.10 -20.59 -11.52
N PHE A 17 -5.88 -21.58 -11.08
CA PHE A 17 -5.88 -22.04 -9.69
C PHE A 17 -4.54 -22.70 -9.32
N GLU A 18 -4.02 -23.56 -10.17
CA GLU A 18 -2.74 -24.23 -9.94
C GLU A 18 -1.56 -23.24 -9.92
N GLY A 19 -1.54 -22.30 -10.87
CA GLY A 19 -0.52 -21.28 -10.95
C GLY A 19 -0.56 -20.33 -9.74
N SER A 20 -1.71 -19.78 -9.39
CA SER A 20 -1.86 -18.88 -8.24
C SER A 20 -1.55 -19.57 -6.90
N LYS A 21 -1.95 -20.84 -6.73
CA LYS A 21 -1.59 -21.65 -5.56
C LYS A 21 -0.07 -21.86 -5.45
N ARG A 22 0.61 -22.19 -6.56
CA ARG A 22 2.07 -22.34 -6.60
C ARG A 22 2.76 -21.02 -6.21
N GLU A 23 2.29 -19.90 -6.78
CA GLU A 23 2.84 -18.57 -6.51
C GLU A 23 2.66 -18.18 -5.04
N ALA A 24 1.45 -18.30 -4.50
CA ALA A 24 1.17 -18.01 -3.09
C ALA A 24 2.02 -18.89 -2.15
N LYS A 25 2.13 -20.19 -2.45
CA LYS A 25 3.00 -21.10 -1.69
C LYS A 25 4.47 -20.66 -1.74
N ASN A 26 4.96 -20.21 -2.92
CA ASN A 26 6.35 -19.74 -3.03
C ASN A 26 6.60 -18.49 -2.19
N VAL A 27 5.66 -17.55 -2.15
CA VAL A 27 5.74 -16.37 -1.27
C VAL A 27 5.83 -16.79 0.19
N ARG A 28 5.05 -17.79 0.63
CA ARG A 28 5.07 -18.29 2.02
C ARG A 28 6.36 -19.03 2.39
N THR A 29 7.04 -19.66 1.44
CA THR A 29 8.19 -20.56 1.73
C THR A 29 9.55 -20.02 1.30
N ASN A 30 9.57 -19.09 0.35
CA ASN A 30 10.79 -18.52 -0.23
C ASN A 30 10.70 -17.01 -0.32
N VAL A 31 10.60 -16.50 -1.55
CA VAL A 31 10.38 -15.09 -1.86
C VAL A 31 9.63 -14.96 -3.19
N GLY A 32 8.69 -14.04 -3.25
CA GLY A 32 8.01 -13.67 -4.47
C GLY A 32 8.21 -12.19 -4.79
N VAL A 33 8.06 -11.83 -6.06
CA VAL A 33 8.02 -10.44 -6.53
C VAL A 33 6.75 -10.16 -7.29
N CYS A 34 6.11 -9.04 -6.99
CA CYS A 34 4.90 -8.55 -7.66
C CYS A 34 5.11 -7.14 -8.18
N ASP A 35 4.69 -6.90 -9.42
CA ASP A 35 4.65 -5.55 -9.96
C ASP A 35 3.53 -4.75 -9.27
N VAL A 36 3.91 -3.66 -8.59
CA VAL A 36 3.01 -2.71 -7.93
C VAL A 36 3.11 -1.30 -8.53
N THR A 37 3.71 -1.19 -9.72
CA THR A 37 3.87 0.08 -10.45
C THR A 37 2.55 0.80 -10.66
N THR A 38 1.44 0.07 -10.75
CA THR A 38 0.12 0.66 -11.06
C THR A 38 -0.55 1.36 -9.87
N LEU A 39 -0.02 1.24 -8.65
CA LEU A 39 -0.55 1.99 -7.51
C LEU A 39 -0.46 3.50 -7.78
N GLY A 40 -1.49 4.22 -7.42
CA GLY A 40 -1.43 5.68 -7.47
C GLY A 40 -0.36 6.22 -6.53
N LYS A 41 0.36 7.24 -6.97
CA LYS A 41 1.43 7.89 -6.20
C LYS A 41 1.24 9.39 -6.27
N ILE A 42 1.20 10.04 -5.11
CA ILE A 42 0.98 11.49 -4.99
C ILE A 42 2.04 12.02 -4.05
N ASP A 43 2.83 12.96 -4.52
CA ASP A 43 3.74 13.75 -3.68
C ASP A 43 2.98 14.93 -3.09
N ILE A 44 3.11 15.12 -1.78
CA ILE A 44 2.49 16.18 -0.99
C ILE A 44 3.61 16.97 -0.34
N LYS A 45 3.76 18.24 -0.73
CA LYS A 45 4.87 19.09 -0.32
C LYS A 45 4.38 20.44 0.20
N GLY A 46 4.92 20.86 1.32
CA GLY A 46 4.64 22.14 1.93
C GLY A 46 4.65 22.09 3.45
N PRO A 47 4.76 23.24 4.12
CA PRO A 47 4.81 23.30 5.58
C PRO A 47 3.52 22.75 6.23
N ASP A 48 2.38 22.83 5.55
CA ASP A 48 1.10 22.33 6.06
C ASP A 48 0.73 20.92 5.54
N ALA A 49 1.67 20.21 4.92
CA ALA A 49 1.42 18.86 4.38
C ALA A 49 0.93 17.87 5.46
N ALA A 50 1.51 17.90 6.67
CA ALA A 50 1.06 17.09 7.79
C ALA A 50 -0.36 17.43 8.23
N GLU A 51 -0.74 18.70 8.22
CA GLU A 51 -2.09 19.17 8.56
C GLU A 51 -3.10 18.74 7.51
N LEU A 52 -2.81 18.86 6.22
CA LEU A 52 -3.65 18.34 5.14
C LEU A 52 -3.95 16.86 5.36
N LEU A 53 -2.90 16.05 5.54
CA LEU A 53 -3.03 14.60 5.78
C LEU A 53 -3.84 14.32 7.04
N ASN A 54 -3.67 15.13 8.07
CA ASN A 54 -4.41 15.00 9.32
C ASN A 54 -5.90 15.32 9.16
N ARG A 55 -6.29 16.19 8.23
CA ARG A 55 -7.69 16.51 7.93
C ARG A 55 -8.37 15.49 7.02
N VAL A 56 -7.63 14.91 6.05
CA VAL A 56 -8.21 13.98 5.08
C VAL A 56 -8.26 12.53 5.56
N TYR A 57 -7.30 12.07 6.36
CA TYR A 57 -7.30 10.72 6.90
C TYR A 57 -8.03 10.60 8.23
N THR A 58 -8.60 9.44 8.49
CA THR A 58 -9.29 9.14 9.76
C THR A 58 -8.35 9.11 10.96
N ASN A 59 -7.08 8.72 10.76
CA ASN A 59 -6.04 8.61 11.79
C ASN A 59 -5.09 9.83 11.82
N ALA A 60 -4.22 9.90 12.84
CA ALA A 60 -3.41 11.09 13.11
C ALA A 60 -2.10 11.11 12.33
N TRP A 61 -1.69 12.30 11.82
CA TRP A 61 -0.52 12.47 10.94
C TRP A 61 0.52 13.47 11.44
N LEU A 62 0.13 14.44 12.28
CA LEU A 62 1.00 15.54 12.71
C LEU A 62 2.35 15.08 13.33
N LYS A 63 2.35 13.93 14.00
CA LYS A 63 3.51 13.38 14.70
C LYS A 63 4.14 12.18 14.00
N LEU A 64 3.86 11.95 12.71
CA LEU A 64 4.55 10.90 11.97
C LEU A 64 6.03 11.28 11.82
N PRO A 65 7.00 10.47 12.29
CA PRO A 65 8.41 10.78 12.13
C PRO A 65 8.85 10.75 10.66
N VAL A 66 9.88 11.51 10.32
CA VAL A 66 10.60 11.38 9.03
C VAL A 66 11.14 9.96 8.91
N GLY A 67 11.12 9.38 7.71
CA GLY A 67 11.55 8.00 7.46
C GLY A 67 10.53 6.94 7.88
N LYS A 68 9.28 7.34 8.20
CA LYS A 68 8.21 6.41 8.55
C LYS A 68 7.01 6.53 7.60
N ALA A 69 6.45 5.37 7.30
CA ALA A 69 5.16 5.23 6.63
C ALA A 69 4.04 5.03 7.66
N ARG A 70 2.82 5.31 7.25
CA ARG A 70 1.60 5.01 8.00
C ARG A 70 0.50 4.61 7.04
N TYR A 71 -0.21 3.54 7.38
CA TYR A 71 -1.44 3.18 6.69
C TYR A 71 -2.58 4.09 7.15
N GLY A 72 -3.37 4.58 6.21
CA GLY A 72 -4.49 5.49 6.46
C GLY A 72 -5.71 5.13 5.63
N VAL A 73 -6.87 5.57 6.12
CA VAL A 73 -8.16 5.42 5.46
C VAL A 73 -8.75 6.81 5.24
N MET A 74 -9.19 7.08 4.01
CA MET A 74 -9.90 8.30 3.63
C MET A 74 -11.39 8.02 3.51
N LEU A 75 -12.19 8.98 3.95
CA LEU A 75 -13.65 8.95 3.81
C LEU A 75 -14.12 10.08 2.89
N ARG A 76 -15.25 9.83 2.26
CA ARG A 76 -16.08 10.90 1.72
C ARG A 76 -16.81 11.61 2.87
N GLU A 77 -17.43 12.75 2.58
CA GLU A 77 -18.20 13.51 3.56
C GLU A 77 -19.37 12.71 4.16
N ASP A 78 -19.91 11.75 3.41
CA ASP A 78 -21.00 10.88 3.86
C ASP A 78 -20.55 9.76 4.83
N GLY A 79 -19.26 9.63 5.09
CA GLY A 79 -18.67 8.63 5.99
C GLY A 79 -18.27 7.31 5.32
N ILE A 80 -18.55 7.16 4.03
CA ILE A 80 -18.18 5.99 3.25
C ILE A 80 -16.68 6.02 2.93
N VAL A 81 -16.03 4.86 2.97
CA VAL A 81 -14.62 4.74 2.62
C VAL A 81 -14.42 5.12 1.15
N MET A 82 -13.53 6.07 0.91
CA MET A 82 -13.14 6.52 -0.42
C MET A 82 -11.96 5.73 -0.96
N ASP A 83 -10.91 5.63 -0.16
CA ASP A 83 -9.68 4.89 -0.49
C ASP A 83 -8.87 4.61 0.77
N ASP A 84 -7.90 3.72 0.64
CA ASP A 84 -6.90 3.41 1.65
C ASP A 84 -5.51 3.39 1.02
N GLY A 85 -4.49 3.47 1.85
CA GLY A 85 -3.12 3.38 1.35
C GLY A 85 -2.09 3.74 2.41
N THR A 86 -0.84 3.72 2.00
CA THR A 86 0.27 4.13 2.86
C THR A 86 0.78 5.49 2.43
N THR A 87 1.10 6.32 3.42
CA THR A 87 1.77 7.60 3.20
C THR A 87 3.04 7.66 4.03
N THR A 88 4.14 7.97 3.39
CA THR A 88 5.47 8.01 3.99
C THR A 88 5.93 9.45 4.13
N ARG A 89 6.45 9.82 5.30
CA ARG A 89 7.12 11.11 5.50
C ARG A 89 8.57 11.00 5.04
N ILE A 90 8.84 11.49 3.82
CA ILE A 90 10.16 11.48 3.18
C ILE A 90 11.12 12.47 3.85
N SER A 91 10.63 13.69 4.09
CA SER A 91 11.33 14.75 4.80
C SER A 91 10.35 15.57 5.63
N GLU A 92 10.83 16.62 6.28
CA GLU A 92 9.99 17.42 7.18
C GLU A 92 8.68 17.88 6.52
N ASN A 93 8.75 18.36 5.29
CA ASN A 93 7.63 18.95 4.55
C ASN A 93 7.30 18.17 3.25
N HIS A 94 7.74 16.92 3.13
CA HIS A 94 7.50 16.07 1.96
C HIS A 94 6.94 14.71 2.37
N TYR A 95 5.77 14.40 1.84
CA TYR A 95 5.11 13.10 2.00
C TYR A 95 4.90 12.46 0.63
N HIS A 96 5.04 11.15 0.58
CA HIS A 96 4.73 10.33 -0.58
C HIS A 96 3.57 9.41 -0.22
N MET A 97 2.42 9.65 -0.85
CA MET A 97 1.18 8.91 -0.64
C MET A 97 1.04 7.85 -1.72
N THR A 98 0.64 6.63 -1.34
CA THR A 98 0.14 5.63 -2.29
C THR A 98 -1.37 5.47 -2.14
N THR A 99 -2.04 5.19 -3.25
CA THR A 99 -3.49 4.96 -3.34
C THR A 99 -3.76 3.65 -4.06
N THR A 100 -4.98 3.15 -4.00
CA THR A 100 -5.36 2.08 -4.93
C THR A 100 -5.27 2.57 -6.37
N THR A 101 -4.94 1.67 -7.29
CA THR A 101 -4.80 2.01 -8.73
C THR A 101 -6.05 2.70 -9.29
N ALA A 102 -7.23 2.19 -8.92
CA ALA A 102 -8.51 2.71 -9.44
C ALA A 102 -8.87 4.10 -8.91
N GLN A 103 -8.37 4.46 -7.73
CA GLN A 103 -8.73 5.69 -7.04
C GLN A 103 -7.69 6.82 -7.19
N ALA A 104 -6.57 6.57 -7.86
CA ALA A 104 -5.47 7.55 -7.98
C ALA A 104 -5.94 8.95 -8.42
N ALA A 105 -6.73 9.02 -9.49
CA ALA A 105 -7.25 10.28 -10.00
C ALA A 105 -8.30 10.91 -9.06
N ASN A 106 -9.18 10.09 -8.47
CA ASN A 106 -10.23 10.57 -7.56
C ASN A 106 -9.62 11.14 -6.28
N VAL A 107 -8.60 10.48 -5.71
CA VAL A 107 -7.89 10.97 -4.53
C VAL A 107 -7.18 12.28 -4.84
N LEU A 108 -6.48 12.39 -5.98
CA LEU A 108 -5.85 13.65 -6.36
C LEU A 108 -6.87 14.77 -6.47
N SER A 109 -7.95 14.57 -7.22
CA SER A 109 -9.01 15.56 -7.40
C SER A 109 -9.66 15.96 -6.06
N HIS A 110 -9.82 14.99 -5.15
CA HIS A 110 -10.33 15.26 -3.80
C HIS A 110 -9.40 16.17 -2.99
N LEU A 111 -8.09 15.90 -3.00
CA LEU A 111 -7.09 16.74 -2.35
C LEU A 111 -7.08 18.17 -2.94
N GLU A 112 -7.08 18.27 -4.28
CA GLU A 112 -7.12 19.56 -4.99
C GLU A 112 -8.39 20.35 -4.67
N TYR A 113 -9.56 19.70 -4.63
CA TYR A 113 -10.81 20.33 -4.26
C TYR A 113 -10.72 20.98 -2.86
N TYR A 114 -10.22 20.24 -1.88
CA TYR A 114 -10.11 20.78 -0.53
C TYR A 114 -9.07 21.88 -0.42
N LEU A 115 -7.94 21.77 -1.09
CA LEU A 115 -6.91 22.81 -1.07
C LEU A 115 -7.33 24.09 -1.78
N GLN A 116 -8.09 23.97 -2.88
CA GLN A 116 -8.47 25.14 -3.66
C GLN A 116 -9.72 25.84 -3.13
N LEU A 117 -10.67 25.10 -2.57
CA LEU A 117 -12.00 25.64 -2.25
C LEU A 117 -12.33 25.64 -0.76
N VAL A 118 -11.85 24.68 0.02
CA VAL A 118 -12.25 24.52 1.44
C VAL A 118 -11.16 25.00 2.39
N TRP A 119 -9.88 24.72 2.07
CA TRP A 119 -8.72 25.09 2.89
C TRP A 119 -7.65 25.85 2.08
N PRO A 120 -8.03 26.95 1.39
CA PRO A 120 -7.09 27.71 0.57
C PRO A 120 -5.96 28.38 1.38
N GLU A 121 -6.10 28.41 2.70
CA GLU A 121 -5.08 28.88 3.63
C GLU A 121 -3.89 27.95 3.80
N LEU A 122 -4.03 26.65 3.46
CA LEU A 122 -2.95 25.68 3.62
C LEU A 122 -1.88 25.86 2.54
N ASN A 123 -0.65 26.05 2.98
CA ASN A 123 0.53 26.11 2.08
C ASN A 123 1.03 24.70 1.75
N VAL A 124 0.37 24.05 0.80
CA VAL A 124 0.63 22.68 0.36
C VAL A 124 0.44 22.56 -1.15
N ASN A 125 1.34 21.82 -1.78
CA ASN A 125 1.21 21.41 -3.17
C ASN A 125 1.03 19.89 -3.25
N VAL A 126 0.13 19.43 -4.09
CA VAL A 126 -0.11 18.02 -4.39
C VAL A 126 0.15 17.77 -5.88
N VAL A 127 0.89 16.71 -6.17
CA VAL A 127 1.27 16.36 -7.54
C VAL A 127 1.20 14.85 -7.73
N SER A 128 0.52 14.40 -8.79
CA SER A 128 0.59 12.99 -9.19
C SER A 128 1.99 12.65 -9.67
N THR A 129 2.56 11.62 -9.09
CA THR A 129 3.85 11.05 -9.49
C THR A 129 3.71 9.58 -9.90
N THR A 130 2.48 9.15 -10.21
CA THR A 130 2.14 7.76 -10.55
C THR A 130 3.00 7.25 -11.70
N GLU A 131 3.13 8.02 -12.76
CA GLU A 131 3.89 7.65 -13.95
C GLU A 131 5.41 7.80 -13.78
N GLN A 132 5.86 8.41 -12.69
CA GLN A 132 7.28 8.69 -12.46
C GLN A 132 8.00 7.57 -11.72
N TRP A 133 7.27 6.64 -11.11
CA TRP A 133 7.83 5.59 -10.28
C TRP A 133 7.36 4.21 -10.70
N ALA A 134 8.29 3.33 -11.05
CA ALA A 134 8.08 1.90 -11.12
C ALA A 134 8.27 1.29 -9.73
N GLY A 135 7.43 0.31 -9.37
CA GLY A 135 7.44 -0.32 -8.04
C GLY A 135 7.36 -1.83 -8.09
N ALA A 136 8.17 -2.50 -7.27
CA ALA A 136 8.14 -3.94 -7.07
C ALA A 136 7.96 -4.27 -5.59
N ALA A 137 7.00 -5.15 -5.26
CA ALA A 137 6.83 -5.71 -3.92
C ALA A 137 7.57 -7.05 -3.83
N ILE A 138 8.54 -7.16 -2.93
CA ILE A 138 9.33 -8.36 -2.64
C ILE A 138 8.82 -8.91 -1.32
N ALA A 139 8.24 -10.13 -1.32
CA ALA A 139 7.57 -10.68 -0.15
C ALA A 139 7.96 -12.14 0.10
N GLY A 140 8.14 -12.50 1.36
CA GLY A 140 8.43 -13.86 1.79
C GLY A 140 9.55 -13.92 2.84
N PRO A 141 9.76 -15.07 3.49
CA PRO A 141 10.75 -15.22 4.56
C PRO A 141 12.18 -14.88 4.14
N LYS A 142 12.54 -15.07 2.87
CA LYS A 142 13.87 -14.76 2.33
C LYS A 142 13.98 -13.35 1.72
N SER A 143 12.95 -12.52 1.84
CA SER A 143 12.92 -11.19 1.22
C SER A 143 13.99 -10.24 1.75
N ARG A 144 14.36 -10.34 3.04
CA ARG A 144 15.42 -9.52 3.62
C ARG A 144 16.80 -9.90 3.09
N ASP A 145 17.08 -11.19 3.00
CA ASP A 145 18.38 -11.67 2.49
C ASP A 145 18.57 -11.24 1.03
N LEU A 146 17.52 -11.34 0.23
CA LEU A 146 17.51 -10.79 -1.12
C LEU A 146 17.71 -9.28 -1.12
N LEU A 147 16.96 -8.55 -0.28
CA LEU A 147 17.08 -7.09 -0.22
C LEU A 147 18.49 -6.65 0.17
N GLN A 148 19.15 -7.34 1.12
CA GLN A 148 20.52 -7.04 1.51
C GLN A 148 21.53 -7.22 0.36
N LYS A 149 21.28 -8.17 -0.55
CA LYS A 149 22.10 -8.34 -1.74
C LYS A 149 21.84 -7.31 -2.82
N LEU A 150 20.59 -6.87 -2.97
CA LEU A 150 20.23 -5.78 -3.87
C LEU A 150 20.80 -4.43 -3.39
N PHE A 151 20.93 -4.24 -2.08
CA PHE A 151 21.37 -3.01 -1.45
C PHE A 151 22.51 -3.27 -0.44
N PRO A 152 23.70 -3.69 -0.91
CA PRO A 152 24.78 -4.15 -0.02
C PRO A 152 25.32 -3.07 0.93
N ASN A 153 25.16 -1.80 0.57
CA ASN A 153 25.62 -0.65 1.36
C ASN A 153 24.54 -0.07 2.28
N SER A 154 23.34 -0.69 2.33
CA SER A 154 22.22 -0.23 3.15
C SER A 154 22.00 -1.18 4.33
N ASP A 155 21.70 -0.63 5.51
CA ASP A 155 21.28 -1.44 6.67
C ASP A 155 19.78 -1.75 6.56
N VAL A 156 19.48 -2.94 6.03
CA VAL A 156 18.11 -3.45 5.90
C VAL A 156 17.68 -4.33 7.08
N SER A 157 18.43 -4.31 8.18
CA SER A 157 18.09 -4.99 9.43
C SER A 157 16.79 -4.44 10.04
N ASN A 158 16.36 -5.03 11.17
CA ASN A 158 15.20 -4.49 11.90
C ASN A 158 15.47 -3.09 12.48
N GLU A 159 16.70 -2.81 12.79
CA GLU A 159 17.20 -1.54 13.35
C GLU A 159 17.29 -0.48 12.25
N GLY A 160 17.91 -0.79 11.12
CA GLY A 160 18.10 0.13 10.00
C GLY A 160 16.82 0.41 9.22
N LEU A 161 16.01 -0.64 8.98
CA LEU A 161 14.73 -0.54 8.29
C LEU A 161 13.62 -1.23 9.11
N PRO A 162 13.11 -0.60 10.17
CA PRO A 162 12.05 -1.15 11.00
C PRO A 162 10.71 -1.22 10.26
N PHE A 163 9.75 -1.98 10.80
CA PHE A 163 8.40 -2.05 10.24
C PHE A 163 7.82 -0.64 9.99
N MET A 164 7.18 -0.46 8.83
CA MET A 164 6.73 0.83 8.30
C MET A 164 7.87 1.86 8.17
N GLY A 165 9.11 1.39 8.04
CA GLY A 165 10.28 2.22 7.76
C GLY A 165 10.43 2.53 6.27
N TYR A 166 11.14 3.62 6.00
CA TYR A 166 11.55 4.09 4.68
C TYR A 166 13.03 4.46 4.70
N MET A 167 13.70 4.15 3.62
CA MET A 167 15.06 4.61 3.36
C MET A 167 15.28 4.76 1.85
N GLU A 168 16.30 5.48 1.47
CA GLU A 168 16.84 5.51 0.10
C GLU A 168 18.04 4.58 0.01
N GLY A 169 18.23 3.98 -1.16
CA GLY A 169 19.35 3.09 -1.45
C GLY A 169 19.82 3.22 -2.88
N ASP A 170 20.94 2.56 -3.16
CA ASP A 170 21.50 2.46 -4.50
C ASP A 170 21.32 1.03 -5.01
N LEU A 171 20.55 0.88 -6.09
CA LEU A 171 20.32 -0.39 -6.79
C LEU A 171 21.28 -0.45 -7.99
N PHE A 172 22.52 -0.89 -7.76
CA PHE A 172 23.53 -1.01 -8.83
C PHE A 172 23.71 0.29 -9.66
N GLY A 173 23.77 1.44 -9.00
CA GLY A 173 23.92 2.77 -9.62
C GLY A 173 22.59 3.50 -9.85
N VAL A 174 21.45 2.88 -9.58
CA VAL A 174 20.13 3.51 -9.70
C VAL A 174 19.59 3.85 -8.32
N LYS A 175 19.21 5.12 -8.11
CA LYS A 175 18.55 5.53 -6.86
C LYS A 175 17.22 4.82 -6.67
N ALA A 176 17.00 4.26 -5.51
CA ALA A 176 15.78 3.55 -5.15
C ALA A 176 15.22 4.05 -3.82
N ARG A 177 13.90 4.02 -3.71
CA ARG A 177 13.15 4.17 -2.46
C ARG A 177 12.77 2.79 -1.95
N ILE A 178 13.03 2.52 -0.69
CA ILE A 178 12.79 1.23 -0.07
C ILE A 178 11.84 1.43 1.11
N TYR A 179 10.74 0.70 1.11
CA TYR A 179 9.72 0.74 2.15
C TYR A 179 9.57 -0.66 2.76
N ARG A 180 9.53 -0.75 4.08
CA ARG A 180 9.18 -2.02 4.74
C ARG A 180 7.68 -2.07 5.00
N ILE A 181 6.95 -2.45 3.97
CA ILE A 181 5.49 -2.53 3.94
C ILE A 181 5.09 -3.93 3.47
N SER A 182 4.04 -4.51 4.03
CA SER A 182 3.53 -5.81 3.64
C SER A 182 2.02 -5.78 3.40
N PHE A 183 1.62 -6.22 2.22
CA PHE A 183 0.22 -6.48 1.89
C PHE A 183 -0.08 -7.99 1.87
N SER A 184 0.93 -8.82 1.64
CA SER A 184 0.82 -10.29 1.62
C SER A 184 0.81 -10.92 3.01
N GLY A 185 1.14 -10.16 4.06
CA GLY A 185 1.30 -10.65 5.43
C GLY A 185 2.64 -11.32 5.74
N GLU A 186 3.49 -11.54 4.73
CA GLU A 186 4.86 -11.99 4.91
C GLU A 186 5.80 -10.80 5.18
N LEU A 187 7.02 -11.08 5.60
CA LEU A 187 8.08 -10.08 5.58
C LEU A 187 8.20 -9.55 4.15
N ALA A 188 7.99 -8.25 3.96
CA ALA A 188 7.94 -7.67 2.64
C ALA A 188 8.52 -6.26 2.59
N TYR A 189 8.95 -5.91 1.38
CA TYR A 189 9.53 -4.62 1.03
C TYR A 189 8.97 -4.17 -0.30
N GLU A 190 8.73 -2.87 -0.44
CA GLU A 190 8.47 -2.25 -1.72
C GLU A 190 9.71 -1.48 -2.15
N VAL A 191 10.17 -1.73 -3.37
CA VAL A 191 11.30 -1.03 -3.99
C VAL A 191 10.77 -0.21 -5.15
N ASN A 192 10.99 1.09 -5.12
CA ASN A 192 10.57 2.00 -6.18
C ASN A 192 11.81 2.68 -6.79
N VAL A 193 11.85 2.71 -8.12
CA VAL A 193 12.83 3.45 -8.91
C VAL A 193 12.12 4.41 -9.86
N GLU A 194 12.82 5.39 -10.41
CA GLU A 194 12.28 6.20 -11.51
C GLU A 194 11.83 5.28 -12.65
N SER A 195 10.72 5.61 -13.29
CA SER A 195 10.00 4.70 -14.22
C SER A 195 10.88 4.17 -15.36
N ASP A 196 11.85 4.96 -15.83
CA ASP A 196 12.79 4.57 -16.89
C ASP A 196 13.68 3.38 -16.50
N TYR A 197 13.85 3.15 -15.20
CA TYR A 197 14.63 2.04 -14.65
C TYR A 197 13.77 0.84 -14.21
N GLY A 198 12.47 0.86 -14.50
CA GLY A 198 11.55 -0.20 -14.05
C GLY A 198 11.94 -1.60 -14.54
N ASN A 199 12.27 -1.76 -15.83
CA ASN A 199 12.74 -3.03 -16.37
C ASN A 199 14.06 -3.46 -15.75
N PHE A 200 15.02 -2.55 -15.61
CA PHE A 200 16.30 -2.83 -14.95
C PHE A 200 16.11 -3.33 -13.52
N MET A 201 15.27 -2.64 -12.73
CA MET A 201 14.94 -3.06 -11.37
C MET A 201 14.34 -4.48 -11.36
N TRP A 202 13.37 -4.76 -12.23
CA TRP A 202 12.71 -6.06 -12.29
C TRP A 202 13.70 -7.18 -12.63
N GLU A 203 14.52 -6.98 -13.66
CA GLU A 203 15.55 -7.95 -14.09
C GLU A 203 16.57 -8.20 -12.98
N LYS A 204 17.05 -7.16 -12.30
CA LYS A 204 18.00 -7.30 -11.19
C LYS A 204 17.40 -8.01 -9.98
N ILE A 205 16.13 -7.76 -9.66
CA ILE A 205 15.43 -8.47 -8.58
C ILE A 205 15.32 -9.97 -8.91
N ILE A 206 14.98 -10.31 -10.15
CA ILE A 206 14.88 -11.72 -10.58
C ILE A 206 16.27 -12.35 -10.58
N GLU A 207 17.27 -11.74 -11.21
CA GLU A 207 18.65 -12.26 -11.30
C GLU A 207 19.24 -12.54 -9.90
N VAL A 208 19.25 -11.56 -9.02
CA VAL A 208 19.80 -11.73 -7.66
C VAL A 208 18.92 -12.66 -6.81
N GLY A 209 17.64 -12.73 -7.13
CA GLY A 209 16.68 -13.56 -6.42
C GLY A 209 16.72 -15.06 -6.76
N GLU A 210 17.40 -15.46 -7.82
CA GLU A 210 17.46 -16.88 -8.25
C GLU A 210 17.94 -17.81 -7.15
N GLU A 211 18.98 -17.43 -6.41
CA GLU A 211 19.52 -18.23 -5.29
C GLU A 211 18.54 -18.38 -4.12
N PHE A 212 17.55 -17.49 -4.01
CA PHE A 212 16.48 -17.54 -3.00
C PHE A 212 15.20 -18.22 -3.50
N ASN A 213 15.23 -18.78 -4.72
CA ASN A 213 14.06 -19.33 -5.41
C ASN A 213 12.94 -18.29 -5.61
N ILE A 214 13.31 -17.10 -6.03
CA ILE A 214 12.32 -16.05 -6.35
C ILE A 214 11.38 -16.48 -7.47
N GLN A 215 10.12 -16.12 -7.32
CA GLN A 215 9.14 -16.28 -8.40
C GLN A 215 8.30 -15.01 -8.51
N PRO A 216 7.99 -14.56 -9.72
CA PRO A 216 6.95 -13.56 -9.88
C PRO A 216 5.61 -14.16 -9.47
N TYR A 217 4.75 -13.31 -8.87
CA TYR A 217 3.38 -13.69 -8.52
C TYR A 217 2.37 -12.63 -8.98
N GLY A 218 1.23 -13.11 -9.45
CA GLY A 218 0.19 -12.27 -10.02
C GLY A 218 -0.84 -11.79 -8.99
N THR A 219 -1.84 -11.07 -9.50
CA THR A 219 -2.89 -10.46 -8.67
C THR A 219 -3.78 -11.50 -7.99
N GLU A 220 -3.91 -12.71 -8.53
CA GLU A 220 -4.71 -13.79 -7.93
C GLU A 220 -4.03 -14.34 -6.67
N ALA A 221 -2.72 -14.62 -6.75
CA ALA A 221 -1.93 -15.03 -5.58
C ALA A 221 -1.88 -13.89 -4.53
N LEU A 222 -1.69 -12.64 -4.97
CA LEU A 222 -1.73 -11.48 -4.08
C LEU A 222 -3.07 -11.38 -3.34
N SER A 223 -4.18 -11.59 -4.05
CA SER A 223 -5.52 -11.57 -3.46
C SER A 223 -5.71 -12.67 -2.41
N THR A 224 -5.22 -13.88 -2.68
CA THR A 224 -5.24 -14.97 -1.69
C THR A 224 -4.46 -14.60 -0.43
N LEU A 225 -3.22 -14.14 -0.61
CA LEU A 225 -2.32 -13.79 0.50
C LEU A 225 -2.87 -12.66 1.40
N ARG A 226 -3.44 -11.61 0.80
CA ARG A 226 -4.01 -10.48 1.55
C ARG A 226 -5.27 -10.87 2.33
N ILE A 227 -6.12 -11.77 1.77
CA ILE A 227 -7.31 -12.29 2.45
C ILE A 227 -6.92 -13.08 3.68
N GLU A 228 -5.92 -13.95 3.60
CA GLU A 228 -5.41 -14.71 4.74
C GLU A 228 -4.96 -13.81 5.90
N MET A 229 -4.49 -12.59 5.59
CA MET A 229 -4.10 -11.58 6.58
C MET A 229 -5.24 -10.67 7.04
N GLY A 230 -6.36 -10.67 6.31
CA GLY A 230 -7.50 -9.79 6.57
C GLY A 230 -7.25 -8.34 6.11
N HIS A 231 -6.37 -8.14 5.13
CA HIS A 231 -6.21 -6.82 4.51
C HIS A 231 -7.34 -6.57 3.51
N VAL A 232 -7.95 -5.39 3.61
CA VAL A 232 -9.00 -4.95 2.67
C VAL A 232 -8.41 -4.59 1.30
N ALA A 233 -9.21 -4.69 0.26
CA ALA A 233 -8.87 -4.28 -1.09
C ALA A 233 -10.09 -3.66 -1.78
N GLY A 234 -9.98 -3.32 -3.06
CA GLY A 234 -11.04 -2.64 -3.79
C GLY A 234 -12.39 -3.36 -3.83
N SER A 235 -12.42 -4.69 -3.66
CA SER A 235 -13.68 -5.46 -3.58
C SER A 235 -14.49 -5.15 -2.31
N GLU A 236 -13.83 -4.88 -1.21
CA GLU A 236 -14.43 -4.53 0.08
C GLU A 236 -14.66 -3.01 0.20
N LEU A 237 -13.91 -2.22 -0.56
CA LEU A 237 -14.00 -0.76 -0.62
C LEU A 237 -14.78 -0.31 -1.87
N ASP A 238 -15.99 -0.83 -2.02
CA ASP A 238 -16.82 -0.67 -3.22
C ASP A 238 -17.68 0.62 -3.23
N GLY A 239 -17.41 1.53 -2.29
CA GLY A 239 -18.13 2.81 -2.16
C GLY A 239 -19.45 2.73 -1.38
N ARG A 240 -19.69 1.62 -0.66
CA ARG A 240 -20.87 1.39 0.19
C ARG A 240 -20.54 1.09 1.64
N THR A 241 -19.28 0.83 1.96
CA THR A 241 -18.83 0.42 3.29
C THR A 241 -18.22 1.57 4.07
N ILE A 242 -18.42 1.56 5.38
CA ILE A 242 -17.78 2.44 6.35
C ILE A 242 -16.59 1.71 7.01
N PRO A 243 -15.68 2.39 7.71
CA PRO A 243 -14.53 1.74 8.36
C PRO A 243 -14.92 0.59 9.30
N PHE A 244 -16.06 0.69 9.96
CA PHE A 244 -16.53 -0.32 10.92
C PHE A 244 -16.95 -1.64 10.25
N ASP A 245 -17.42 -1.59 9.01
CA ASP A 245 -17.79 -2.78 8.23
C ASP A 245 -16.56 -3.60 7.83
N ASN A 246 -15.39 -2.98 7.79
CA ASN A 246 -14.13 -3.56 7.33
C ASN A 246 -13.12 -3.81 8.46
N ALA A 247 -13.55 -3.81 9.72
CA ALA A 247 -12.69 -3.95 10.90
C ALA A 247 -11.54 -2.92 10.96
N LEU A 248 -11.77 -1.68 10.49
CA LEU A 248 -10.82 -0.58 10.46
C LEU A 248 -11.10 0.47 11.56
N GLU A 249 -11.95 0.16 12.53
CA GLU A 249 -12.31 1.06 13.64
C GLU A 249 -11.11 1.56 14.43
N GLY A 250 -10.06 0.76 14.53
CA GLY A 250 -8.80 1.13 15.18
C GLY A 250 -8.07 2.30 14.50
N LEU A 251 -8.40 2.59 13.24
CA LEU A 251 -7.86 3.71 12.48
C LEU A 251 -8.71 4.98 12.59
N VAL A 252 -9.92 4.88 13.15
CA VAL A 252 -10.83 6.02 13.28
C VAL A 252 -10.55 6.80 14.57
N SER A 253 -9.93 7.95 14.44
CA SER A 253 -9.60 8.78 15.61
C SER A 253 -10.85 9.33 16.29
N LYS A 254 -10.93 9.10 17.60
CA LYS A 254 -11.98 9.73 18.45
C LYS A 254 -11.65 11.19 18.80
N LYS A 255 -10.37 11.58 18.74
CA LYS A 255 -9.88 12.85 19.30
C LYS A 255 -9.76 13.98 18.29
N LYS A 256 -9.40 13.68 17.04
CA LYS A 256 -9.23 14.70 15.99
C LYS A 256 -10.46 14.79 15.10
N ASP A 257 -10.60 15.88 14.37
CA ASP A 257 -11.57 16.04 13.29
C ASP A 257 -10.98 15.55 11.95
N PHE A 258 -11.85 15.10 11.04
CA PHE A 258 -11.48 14.63 9.70
C PHE A 258 -12.72 14.57 8.80
N ILE A 259 -12.51 14.53 7.48
CA ILE A 259 -13.60 14.41 6.50
C ILE A 259 -14.44 13.16 6.80
N GLY A 260 -15.76 13.31 6.85
CA GLY A 260 -16.71 12.22 7.07
C GLY A 260 -16.95 11.86 8.55
N LYS A 261 -16.17 12.38 9.51
CA LYS A 261 -16.32 12.05 10.94
C LYS A 261 -17.73 12.22 11.47
N ARG A 262 -18.35 13.37 11.16
CA ARG A 262 -19.72 13.66 11.61
C ARG A 262 -20.73 12.66 11.05
N SER A 263 -20.54 12.24 9.82
CA SER A 263 -21.44 11.30 9.15
C SER A 263 -21.38 9.89 9.74
N LEU A 264 -20.23 9.46 10.29
CA LEU A 264 -20.11 8.18 11.02
C LEU A 264 -20.99 8.11 12.28
N GLN A 265 -21.51 9.25 12.79
CA GLN A 265 -22.38 9.31 13.96
C GLN A 265 -23.88 9.15 13.61
N ARG A 266 -24.23 8.98 12.33
CA ARG A 266 -25.62 8.77 11.91
C ARG A 266 -26.13 7.46 12.48
N SER A 267 -27.40 7.43 12.87
CA SER A 267 -28.05 6.23 13.43
C SER A 267 -27.99 5.02 12.49
N ALA A 268 -28.04 5.24 11.18
CA ALA A 268 -27.89 4.19 10.19
C ALA A 268 -26.51 3.48 10.22
N PHE A 269 -25.45 4.15 10.72
CA PHE A 269 -24.10 3.59 10.84
C PHE A 269 -23.76 3.13 12.26
N THR A 270 -24.61 3.43 13.24
CA THR A 270 -24.46 3.01 14.64
C THR A 270 -25.35 1.84 15.03
N ALA A 271 -26.31 1.46 14.18
CA ALA A 271 -27.02 0.18 14.29
C ALA A 271 -26.00 -0.95 14.07
N GLU A 272 -26.07 -2.02 14.88
CA GLU A 272 -25.08 -3.11 14.92
C GLU A 272 -24.59 -3.51 13.52
N ALA A 273 -23.35 -3.11 13.21
CA ALA A 273 -22.68 -3.57 12.01
C ALA A 273 -22.46 -5.08 12.13
N VAL A 274 -22.92 -5.82 11.15
CA VAL A 274 -22.64 -7.26 11.05
C VAL A 274 -21.12 -7.39 10.85
N SER A 275 -20.43 -7.74 11.92
CA SER A 275 -18.96 -7.85 11.92
C SER A 275 -18.50 -8.94 10.95
N TYR A 276 -17.50 -8.65 10.15
CA TYR A 276 -16.78 -9.60 9.28
C TYR A 276 -16.14 -10.80 10.02
N THR A 277 -16.21 -10.83 11.33
CA THR A 277 -15.77 -11.97 12.16
C THR A 277 -16.46 -13.29 11.77
N HIS A 278 -17.63 -13.23 11.16
CA HIS A 278 -18.36 -14.43 10.69
C HIS A 278 -17.82 -14.98 9.36
N LEU A 279 -17.23 -14.18 8.49
CA LEU A 279 -16.63 -14.64 7.23
C LEU A 279 -15.34 -15.42 7.48
N ARG A 280 -14.54 -15.05 8.47
CA ARG A 280 -13.33 -15.81 8.87
C ARG A 280 -13.65 -17.24 9.35
N ALA A 281 -14.80 -17.47 9.95
CA ALA A 281 -15.19 -18.79 10.47
C ALA A 281 -15.69 -19.74 9.37
N HIS A 282 -16.18 -19.22 8.24
CA HIS A 282 -16.73 -20.05 7.15
C HIS A 282 -15.70 -20.40 6.07
N GLU A 283 -14.67 -19.60 5.89
CA GLU A 283 -13.63 -19.87 4.88
C GLU A 283 -12.53 -20.82 5.36
N THR A 284 -12.40 -21.05 6.67
CA THR A 284 -11.43 -21.99 7.25
C THR A 284 -11.93 -23.44 7.36
N VAL A 285 -13.16 -23.74 6.93
CA VAL A 285 -13.76 -25.09 7.01
C VAL A 285 -14.01 -25.68 5.62
N GLY A 286 -13.18 -25.41 4.68
CA GLY A 286 -13.21 -25.99 3.33
C GLY A 286 -11.87 -26.62 2.97
N ASN A 287 -11.57 -27.83 3.58
CA ASN A 287 -10.58 -28.86 3.18
C ASN A 287 -9.25 -28.39 2.56
#